data_1d27461779e8dd564255faa725f829fe
#
_entry.id   1d27461779e8dd564255faa725f829fe
#
_cell.length_a   1.000
_cell.length_b   1.000
_cell.length_c   1.000
_cell.angle_alpha   90.00
_cell.angle_beta   90.00
_cell.angle_gamma   90.00
#
_symmetry.space_group_name_H-M   'P 1'
#
loop_
_entity.id
_entity.type
_entity.pdbx_description
1 polymer ?
#
loop_
_entity_poly.entity_id
_entity_poly.type
_entity_poly.pdbx_seq_one_letter_code
_entity_poly.pdbx_strand_id
1 'polypeptide(L)'
;MNKGLTQFILFCFILLFFGVIAVWFLQKPKEISTYDAARAYNDVLFQTSLGPRLPGSQAHLDTIEYVVSELTKAGWQVELQQSERLGHPLTNIIARRGMGKQWVILGAHYDSRISADQDPDLNMRHLPVTGANDGASGVAVLLELARSLPQDLDREVWLVFFDLEDQGNQEGWEWILGSRAFADSLEGKPDAVVIIDMIGDADLNLYREANSDPQLTDQIWGLADELGYSSIFINSVKFSILDDHLPFIEKGIPAIDIIDFDYPYWHTVQDTADKVSAQSLEVIGRVLHTWLTR
;
A
#
# COMPACT_ATOMS: atom_id res chain seq x y z
N MET A 1 26.10 -36.43 -54.03
CA MET A 1 25.33 -35.91 -52.88
C MET A 1 23.85 -35.90 -53.24
N ASN A 2 23.02 -36.63 -52.50
CA ASN A 2 21.66 -36.96 -52.92
C ASN A 2 20.75 -35.72 -52.77
N LYS A 3 20.21 -35.19 -53.88
CA LYS A 3 19.37 -33.97 -53.90
C LYS A 3 18.21 -34.02 -52.89
N GLY A 4 17.67 -35.23 -52.63
CA GLY A 4 16.60 -35.41 -51.63
C GLY A 4 17.03 -35.19 -50.18
N LEU A 5 18.27 -35.54 -49.81
CA LEU A 5 18.79 -35.36 -48.48
C LEU A 5 19.04 -33.85 -48.19
N THR A 6 19.54 -33.13 -49.21
CA THR A 6 19.78 -31.67 -49.09
C THR A 6 18.47 -30.90 -48.96
N GLN A 7 17.42 -31.30 -49.68
CA GLN A 7 16.10 -30.66 -49.54
C GLN A 7 15.44 -30.98 -48.21
N PHE A 8 15.59 -32.19 -47.67
CA PHE A 8 15.07 -32.56 -46.33
C PHE A 8 15.76 -31.79 -45.21
N ILE A 9 17.09 -31.64 -45.27
CA ILE A 9 17.87 -30.87 -44.29
C ILE A 9 17.45 -29.39 -44.33
N LEU A 10 17.28 -28.81 -45.53
CA LEU A 10 16.85 -27.42 -45.68
C LEU A 10 15.44 -27.21 -45.10
N PHE A 11 14.51 -28.14 -45.30
CA PHE A 11 13.16 -28.08 -44.77
C PHE A 11 13.14 -28.17 -43.24
N CYS A 12 13.96 -29.04 -42.63
CA CYS A 12 14.11 -29.13 -41.18
C CYS A 12 14.71 -27.84 -40.58
N PHE A 13 15.68 -27.19 -41.23
CA PHE A 13 16.23 -25.91 -40.78
C PHE A 13 15.21 -24.79 -40.86
N ILE A 14 14.37 -24.76 -41.90
CA ILE A 14 13.29 -23.77 -42.04
C ILE A 14 12.25 -23.95 -40.93
N LEU A 15 11.83 -25.18 -40.62
CA LEU A 15 10.87 -25.45 -39.52
C LEU A 15 11.45 -25.09 -38.14
N LEU A 16 12.73 -25.38 -37.90
CA LEU A 16 13.42 -24.99 -36.67
C LEU A 16 13.53 -23.47 -36.55
N PHE A 17 13.84 -22.76 -37.63
CA PHE A 17 13.96 -21.33 -37.66
C PHE A 17 12.60 -20.63 -37.41
N PHE A 18 11.51 -21.11 -38.04
CA PHE A 18 10.16 -20.61 -37.79
C PHE A 18 9.67 -20.98 -36.37
N GLY A 19 10.03 -22.16 -35.85
CA GLY A 19 9.72 -22.56 -34.48
C GLY A 19 10.40 -21.63 -33.44
N VAL A 20 11.66 -21.29 -33.62
CA VAL A 20 12.40 -20.36 -32.75
C VAL A 20 11.85 -18.96 -32.86
N ILE A 21 11.51 -18.47 -34.06
CA ILE A 21 10.87 -17.15 -34.23
C ILE A 21 9.48 -17.12 -33.58
N ALA A 22 8.66 -18.18 -33.73
CA ALA A 22 7.34 -18.26 -33.11
C ALA A 22 7.43 -18.26 -31.59
N VAL A 23 8.40 -18.97 -30.97
CA VAL A 23 8.65 -18.94 -29.54
C VAL A 23 9.13 -17.54 -29.08
N TRP A 24 9.93 -16.85 -29.90
CA TRP A 24 10.40 -15.49 -29.59
C TRP A 24 9.27 -14.45 -29.69
N PHE A 25 8.33 -14.60 -30.65
CA PHE A 25 7.15 -13.72 -30.76
C PHE A 25 6.07 -14.02 -29.74
N LEU A 26 6.02 -15.24 -29.16
CA LEU A 26 5.08 -15.60 -28.09
C LEU A 26 5.56 -15.15 -26.71
N GLN A 27 6.84 -14.88 -26.53
CA GLN A 27 7.35 -14.16 -25.38
C GLN A 27 7.22 -12.65 -25.64
N LYS A 28 6.00 -12.12 -25.53
CA LYS A 28 5.89 -10.67 -25.27
C LYS A 28 6.76 -10.38 -24.05
N PRO A 29 7.71 -9.43 -24.12
CA PRO A 29 8.36 -8.98 -22.91
C PRO A 29 7.21 -8.59 -21.95
N LYS A 30 7.17 -9.21 -20.76
CA LYS A 30 6.28 -8.82 -19.69
C LYS A 30 6.57 -7.32 -19.51
N GLU A 31 5.65 -6.45 -19.89
CA GLU A 31 5.80 -5.03 -19.61
C GLU A 31 5.89 -4.94 -18.09
N ILE A 32 7.10 -4.78 -17.58
CA ILE A 32 7.34 -4.43 -16.20
C ILE A 32 6.85 -3.00 -16.12
N SER A 33 5.59 -2.82 -15.74
CA SER A 33 5.09 -1.51 -15.34
C SER A 33 5.99 -1.05 -14.21
N THR A 34 6.86 -0.10 -14.50
CA THR A 34 7.77 0.42 -13.49
C THR A 34 6.96 1.26 -12.52
N TYR A 35 7.12 0.99 -11.23
CA TYR A 35 6.57 1.85 -10.17
C TYR A 35 7.04 3.29 -10.40
N ASP A 36 6.12 4.24 -10.46
CA ASP A 36 6.39 5.66 -10.72
C ASP A 36 6.25 6.48 -9.43
N ALA A 37 7.39 6.72 -8.80
CA ALA A 37 7.48 7.48 -7.54
C ALA A 37 7.00 8.94 -7.68
N ALA A 38 7.20 9.55 -8.85
CA ALA A 38 6.73 10.92 -9.08
C ALA A 38 5.20 10.96 -9.17
N ARG A 39 4.58 9.93 -9.74
CA ARG A 39 3.11 9.81 -9.77
C ARG A 39 2.55 9.54 -8.38
N ALA A 40 3.19 8.67 -7.58
CA ALA A 40 2.81 8.48 -6.19
C ALA A 40 2.90 9.79 -5.38
N TYR A 41 3.97 10.56 -5.55
CA TYR A 41 4.09 11.86 -4.88
C TYR A 41 3.01 12.86 -5.34
N ASN A 42 2.61 12.83 -6.61
CA ASN A 42 1.48 13.64 -7.09
C ASN A 42 0.16 13.24 -6.42
N ASP A 43 -0.03 11.97 -6.04
CA ASP A 43 -1.19 11.54 -5.27
C ASP A 43 -1.17 12.13 -3.84
N VAL A 44 -0.01 12.26 -3.21
CA VAL A 44 0.13 12.98 -1.92
C VAL A 44 -0.24 14.45 -2.10
N LEU A 45 0.30 15.12 -3.13
CA LEU A 45 -0.02 16.51 -3.44
C LEU A 45 -1.52 16.73 -3.68
N PHE A 46 -2.15 15.82 -4.41
CA PHE A 46 -3.58 15.90 -4.66
C PHE A 46 -4.40 15.78 -3.37
N GLN A 47 -4.16 14.74 -2.55
CA GLN A 47 -4.87 14.54 -1.30
C GLN A 47 -4.71 15.73 -0.35
N THR A 48 -3.49 16.24 -0.19
CA THR A 48 -3.23 17.41 0.68
C THR A 48 -3.85 18.69 0.15
N SER A 49 -4.02 18.84 -1.17
CA SER A 49 -4.69 19.98 -1.80
C SER A 49 -6.19 20.06 -1.50
N LEU A 50 -6.81 18.93 -1.16
CA LEU A 50 -8.22 18.88 -0.73
C LEU A 50 -8.40 19.47 0.69
N GLY A 51 -7.32 19.54 1.46
CA GLY A 51 -7.31 19.90 2.87
C GLY A 51 -7.33 18.70 3.80
N PRO A 52 -7.45 18.93 5.12
CA PRO A 52 -7.58 17.86 6.12
C PRO A 52 -8.77 16.95 5.84
N ARG A 53 -8.52 15.66 5.77
CA ARG A 53 -9.52 14.62 5.41
C ARG A 53 -10.27 14.16 6.65
N LEU A 54 -10.86 15.12 7.35
CA LEU A 54 -11.57 14.86 8.62
C LEU A 54 -12.83 14.04 8.37
N PRO A 55 -13.21 13.14 9.29
CA PRO A 55 -14.40 12.33 9.19
C PRO A 55 -15.65 13.12 8.75
N GLY A 56 -16.27 12.75 7.64
CA GLY A 56 -17.47 13.38 7.10
C GLY A 56 -17.30 14.77 6.46
N SER A 57 -16.07 15.30 6.38
CA SER A 57 -15.79 16.56 5.68
C SER A 57 -15.88 16.39 4.16
N GLN A 58 -15.96 17.51 3.42
CA GLN A 58 -15.93 17.46 1.96
C GLN A 58 -14.60 16.88 1.44
N ALA A 59 -13.46 17.26 2.03
CA ALA A 59 -12.14 16.71 1.66
C ALA A 59 -12.07 15.19 1.85
N HIS A 60 -12.70 14.65 2.90
CA HIS A 60 -12.82 13.21 3.13
C HIS A 60 -13.66 12.53 2.03
N LEU A 61 -14.81 13.08 1.68
CA LEU A 61 -15.66 12.56 0.60
C LEU A 61 -14.98 12.64 -0.77
N ASP A 62 -14.30 13.75 -1.06
CA ASP A 62 -13.57 13.95 -2.31
C ASP A 62 -12.38 12.97 -2.42
N THR A 63 -11.76 12.60 -1.28
CA THR A 63 -10.70 11.58 -1.22
C THR A 63 -11.26 10.20 -1.55
N ILE A 64 -12.41 9.82 -1.01
CA ILE A 64 -13.09 8.54 -1.37
C ILE A 64 -13.35 8.51 -2.88
N GLU A 65 -13.92 9.56 -3.44
CA GLU A 65 -14.21 9.65 -4.88
C GLU A 65 -12.92 9.54 -5.72
N TYR A 66 -11.87 10.23 -5.31
CA TYR A 66 -10.57 10.18 -5.97
C TYR A 66 -9.97 8.77 -5.98
N VAL A 67 -9.87 8.13 -4.83
CA VAL A 67 -9.31 6.78 -4.68
C VAL A 67 -10.10 5.77 -5.51
N VAL A 68 -11.43 5.79 -5.43
CA VAL A 68 -12.32 4.91 -6.22
C VAL A 68 -12.10 5.13 -7.72
N SER A 69 -11.99 6.38 -8.16
CA SER A 69 -11.77 6.73 -9.57
C SER A 69 -10.42 6.18 -10.07
N GLU A 70 -9.34 6.37 -9.33
CA GLU A 70 -8.00 5.91 -9.72
C GLU A 70 -7.89 4.37 -9.75
N LEU A 71 -8.46 3.68 -8.77
CA LEU A 71 -8.52 2.22 -8.73
C LEU A 71 -9.34 1.65 -9.90
N THR A 72 -10.47 2.26 -10.20
CA THR A 72 -11.34 1.86 -11.33
C THR A 72 -10.63 2.07 -12.67
N LYS A 73 -9.95 3.20 -12.86
CA LYS A 73 -9.13 3.48 -14.07
C LYS A 73 -7.99 2.47 -14.21
N ALA A 74 -7.40 2.02 -13.10
CA ALA A 74 -6.37 0.99 -13.08
C ALA A 74 -6.94 -0.43 -13.31
N GLY A 75 -8.26 -0.61 -13.41
CA GLY A 75 -8.92 -1.88 -13.72
C GLY A 75 -9.11 -2.81 -12.52
N TRP A 76 -9.18 -2.26 -11.29
CA TRP A 76 -9.52 -3.02 -10.09
C TRP A 76 -11.02 -3.11 -9.91
N GLN A 77 -11.50 -4.20 -9.30
CA GLN A 77 -12.86 -4.29 -8.77
C GLN A 77 -12.92 -3.52 -7.46
N VAL A 78 -13.74 -2.48 -7.41
CA VAL A 78 -13.85 -1.61 -6.24
C VAL A 78 -15.19 -1.77 -5.55
N GLU A 79 -15.16 -1.90 -4.24
CA GLU A 79 -16.33 -1.98 -3.35
C GLU A 79 -16.16 -0.98 -2.22
N LEU A 80 -17.27 -0.35 -1.79
CA LEU A 80 -17.32 0.48 -0.60
C LEU A 80 -17.98 -0.30 0.54
N GLN A 81 -17.24 -0.54 1.60
CA GLN A 81 -17.77 -1.11 2.82
C GLN A 81 -18.25 0.02 3.73
N GLN A 82 -19.57 0.22 3.77
CA GLN A 82 -20.17 1.18 4.68
C GLN A 82 -20.59 0.48 5.97
N SER A 83 -20.19 1.05 7.10
CA SER A 83 -20.58 0.56 8.42
C SER A 83 -20.58 1.71 9.46
N GLU A 84 -20.81 1.37 10.71
CA GLU A 84 -20.80 2.33 11.83
C GLU A 84 -20.09 1.70 13.03
N ARG A 85 -19.25 2.49 13.68
CA ARG A 85 -18.61 2.13 14.95
C ARG A 85 -18.67 3.30 15.93
N LEU A 86 -19.05 3.01 17.16
CA LEU A 86 -19.20 3.99 18.24
C LEU A 86 -20.12 5.20 17.88
N GLY A 87 -21.07 4.99 16.96
CA GLY A 87 -21.94 6.05 16.45
C GLY A 87 -21.33 6.88 15.31
N HIS A 88 -20.13 6.51 14.83
CA HIS A 88 -19.46 7.16 13.71
C HIS A 88 -19.64 6.34 12.43
N PRO A 89 -20.29 6.90 11.39
CA PRO A 89 -20.35 6.26 10.08
C PRO A 89 -18.95 6.23 9.45
N LEU A 90 -18.58 5.12 8.84
CA LEU A 90 -17.29 4.93 8.17
C LEU A 90 -17.47 4.25 6.81
N THR A 91 -16.50 4.47 5.92
CA THR A 91 -16.50 3.91 4.57
C THR A 91 -15.10 3.41 4.20
N ASN A 92 -14.83 2.12 4.38
CA ASN A 92 -13.61 1.54 3.83
C ASN A 92 -13.74 1.33 2.31
N ILE A 93 -12.62 1.52 1.59
CA ILE A 93 -12.55 1.28 0.14
C ILE A 93 -11.77 -0.02 -0.07
N ILE A 94 -12.36 -0.98 -0.78
CA ILE A 94 -11.76 -2.29 -1.03
C ILE A 94 -11.60 -2.47 -2.52
N ALA A 95 -10.36 -2.67 -2.99
CA ALA A 95 -10.06 -2.96 -4.37
C ALA A 95 -9.46 -4.36 -4.50
N ARG A 96 -9.97 -5.17 -5.43
CA ARG A 96 -9.59 -6.57 -5.60
C ARG A 96 -9.08 -6.85 -7.00
N ARG A 97 -7.99 -7.65 -7.11
CA ARG A 97 -7.44 -8.14 -8.37
C ARG A 97 -6.75 -9.49 -8.19
N GLY A 98 -6.69 -10.27 -9.27
CA GLY A 98 -6.08 -11.59 -9.30
C GLY A 98 -7.04 -12.71 -8.88
N MET A 99 -6.64 -13.96 -9.12
CA MET A 99 -7.44 -15.16 -8.83
C MET A 99 -6.56 -16.33 -8.38
N GLY A 100 -5.42 -16.04 -7.77
CA GLY A 100 -4.50 -17.06 -7.26
C GLY A 100 -5.02 -17.78 -6.02
N LYS A 101 -4.25 -18.75 -5.54
CA LYS A 101 -4.58 -19.47 -4.30
C LYS A 101 -4.17 -18.69 -3.05
N GLN A 102 -3.15 -17.85 -3.16
CA GLN A 102 -2.72 -16.97 -2.09
C GLN A 102 -3.57 -15.72 -2.10
N TRP A 103 -4.07 -15.35 -0.94
CA TRP A 103 -4.82 -14.13 -0.72
C TRP A 103 -4.06 -13.19 0.22
N VAL A 104 -3.69 -12.04 -0.28
CA VAL A 104 -2.94 -11.03 0.48
C VAL A 104 -3.67 -9.69 0.48
N ILE A 105 -3.52 -8.96 1.57
CA ILE A 105 -4.09 -7.63 1.76
C ILE A 105 -2.95 -6.63 1.98
N LEU A 106 -3.00 -5.50 1.29
CA LEU A 106 -2.22 -4.32 1.62
C LEU A 106 -3.20 -3.23 2.08
N GLY A 107 -2.91 -2.59 3.19
CA GLY A 107 -3.78 -1.58 3.79
C GLY A 107 -3.06 -0.28 4.11
N ALA A 108 -3.81 0.83 4.05
CA ALA A 108 -3.41 2.15 4.54
C ALA A 108 -4.66 2.94 4.93
N HIS A 109 -4.58 3.82 5.93
CA HIS A 109 -5.68 4.70 6.24
C HIS A 109 -5.69 5.94 5.32
N TYR A 110 -6.85 6.57 5.15
CA TYR A 110 -6.99 7.73 4.28
C TYR A 110 -7.56 8.98 4.97
N ASP A 111 -8.09 8.85 6.18
CA ASP A 111 -8.50 9.99 6.99
C ASP A 111 -7.27 10.76 7.53
N SER A 112 -7.49 11.87 8.18
CA SER A 112 -6.46 12.61 8.89
C SER A 112 -6.99 13.13 10.22
N ARG A 113 -6.07 13.42 11.13
CA ARG A 113 -6.36 13.77 12.53
C ARG A 113 -7.10 15.09 12.68
N ILE A 114 -8.15 15.08 13.52
CA ILE A 114 -8.99 16.26 13.83
C ILE A 114 -8.17 17.35 14.53
N SER A 115 -7.16 16.99 15.33
CA SER A 115 -6.40 17.94 16.13
C SER A 115 -4.90 17.63 16.12
N ALA A 116 -4.06 18.65 15.96
CA ALA A 116 -2.61 18.53 16.00
C ALA A 116 -2.10 18.40 17.45
N ASP A 117 -2.54 17.36 18.17
CA ASP A 117 -2.36 17.24 19.62
C ASP A 117 -0.90 17.02 20.06
N GLN A 118 0.00 16.68 19.14
CA GLN A 118 1.44 16.60 19.37
C GLN A 118 2.21 17.85 18.92
N ASP A 119 1.51 18.89 18.42
CA ASP A 119 2.21 20.10 17.99
C ASP A 119 2.95 20.75 19.17
N PRO A 120 4.23 21.13 18.97
CA PRO A 120 5.01 21.81 20.02
C PRO A 120 4.45 23.19 20.41
N ASP A 121 3.77 23.88 19.47
CA ASP A 121 3.01 25.10 19.78
C ASP A 121 1.59 24.73 20.25
N LEU A 122 1.35 24.92 21.56
CA LEU A 122 0.06 24.64 22.17
C LEU A 122 -1.12 25.40 21.52
N ASN A 123 -0.85 26.54 20.88
CA ASN A 123 -1.87 27.29 20.17
C ASN A 123 -2.29 26.64 18.85
N MET A 124 -1.49 25.73 18.32
CA MET A 124 -1.79 25.00 17.08
C MET A 124 -2.56 23.69 17.34
N ARG A 125 -2.54 23.17 18.55
CA ARG A 125 -3.07 21.83 18.88
C ARG A 125 -4.57 21.64 18.61
N HIS A 126 -5.33 22.70 18.51
CA HIS A 126 -6.75 22.64 18.17
C HIS A 126 -7.02 22.63 16.65
N LEU A 127 -5.99 22.83 15.83
CA LEU A 127 -6.10 22.83 14.38
C LEU A 127 -6.03 21.40 13.82
N PRO A 128 -6.71 21.12 12.71
CA PRO A 128 -6.62 19.82 12.06
C PRO A 128 -5.24 19.60 11.40
N VAL A 129 -4.85 18.35 11.27
CA VAL A 129 -3.63 17.94 10.57
C VAL A 129 -3.92 17.73 9.09
N THR A 130 -3.02 18.17 8.21
CA THR A 130 -3.14 17.96 6.76
C THR A 130 -2.94 16.48 6.40
N GLY A 131 -2.09 15.76 7.15
CA GLY A 131 -1.88 14.34 6.99
C GLY A 131 -1.19 13.97 5.67
N ALA A 132 -0.04 14.59 5.38
CA ALA A 132 0.68 14.32 4.13
C ALA A 132 1.46 13.01 4.19
N ASN A 133 2.10 12.74 5.32
CA ASN A 133 2.73 11.45 5.60
C ASN A 133 1.73 10.51 6.27
N ASP A 134 0.99 11.02 7.21
CA ASP A 134 -0.02 10.36 8.03
C ASP A 134 -1.43 10.56 7.42
N GLY A 135 -1.90 9.73 6.69
CA GLY A 135 -2.09 8.56 5.91
C GLY A 135 -1.95 8.78 4.39
N ALA A 136 -1.75 10.06 3.85
CA ALA A 136 -1.74 10.23 2.39
C ALA A 136 -0.56 9.52 1.71
N SER A 137 0.56 9.29 2.41
CA SER A 137 1.72 8.57 1.87
C SER A 137 1.39 7.10 1.59
N GLY A 138 0.73 6.42 2.52
CA GLY A 138 0.29 5.03 2.36
C GLY A 138 -0.71 4.88 1.21
N VAL A 139 -1.73 5.74 1.18
CA VAL A 139 -2.71 5.79 0.07
C VAL A 139 -2.02 5.96 -1.28
N ALA A 140 -1.05 6.87 -1.38
CA ALA A 140 -0.32 7.14 -2.62
C ALA A 140 0.47 5.92 -3.12
N VAL A 141 1.13 5.19 -2.21
CA VAL A 141 1.84 3.94 -2.55
C VAL A 141 0.86 2.87 -3.03
N LEU A 142 -0.29 2.68 -2.35
CA LEU A 142 -1.29 1.71 -2.78
C LEU A 142 -1.88 2.06 -4.16
N LEU A 143 -2.15 3.33 -4.44
CA LEU A 143 -2.63 3.77 -5.76
C LEU A 143 -1.60 3.52 -6.86
N GLU A 144 -0.32 3.75 -6.57
CA GLU A 144 0.72 3.51 -7.56
C GLU A 144 0.96 1.99 -7.77
N LEU A 145 0.87 1.18 -6.72
CA LEU A 145 0.83 -0.27 -6.86
C LEU A 145 -0.37 -0.73 -7.70
N ALA A 146 -1.54 -0.12 -7.51
CA ALA A 146 -2.72 -0.44 -8.33
C ALA A 146 -2.49 -0.22 -9.81
N ARG A 147 -1.75 0.84 -10.20
CA ARG A 147 -1.42 1.19 -11.58
C ARG A 147 -0.29 0.34 -12.16
N SER A 148 0.69 -0.04 -11.33
CA SER A 148 1.93 -0.70 -11.77
C SER A 148 1.88 -2.23 -11.74
N LEU A 149 1.06 -2.83 -10.88
CA LEU A 149 0.94 -4.28 -10.79
C LEU A 149 0.35 -4.90 -12.07
N PRO A 150 0.84 -6.08 -12.51
CA PRO A 150 0.29 -6.80 -13.64
C PRO A 150 -1.21 -7.09 -13.49
N GLN A 151 -1.91 -7.20 -14.64
CA GLN A 151 -3.33 -7.57 -14.64
C GLN A 151 -3.53 -9.07 -14.29
N ASP A 152 -2.54 -9.91 -14.61
CA ASP A 152 -2.53 -11.37 -14.46
C ASP A 152 -1.72 -11.80 -13.22
N LEU A 153 -2.13 -11.36 -12.05
CA LEU A 153 -1.50 -11.76 -10.78
C LEU A 153 -1.81 -13.23 -10.46
N ASP A 154 -0.78 -13.97 -10.02
CA ASP A 154 -0.88 -15.38 -9.61
C ASP A 154 -1.53 -15.54 -8.22
N ARG A 155 -1.80 -14.45 -7.53
CA ARG A 155 -2.41 -14.36 -6.20
C ARG A 155 -3.58 -13.39 -6.23
N GLU A 156 -4.51 -13.56 -5.30
CA GLU A 156 -5.56 -12.59 -5.05
C GLU A 156 -4.99 -11.46 -4.17
N VAL A 157 -5.03 -10.24 -4.68
CA VAL A 157 -4.52 -9.05 -3.99
C VAL A 157 -5.69 -8.12 -3.69
N TRP A 158 -5.81 -7.73 -2.44
CA TRP A 158 -6.74 -6.69 -2.01
C TRP A 158 -5.93 -5.47 -1.57
N LEU A 159 -6.32 -4.29 -2.08
CA LEU A 159 -5.87 -3.00 -1.58
C LEU A 159 -7.02 -2.41 -0.78
N VAL A 160 -6.78 -2.14 0.50
CA VAL A 160 -7.82 -1.67 1.41
C VAL A 160 -7.42 -0.32 1.98
N PHE A 161 -8.32 0.64 1.85
CA PHE A 161 -8.12 1.99 2.39
C PHE A 161 -9.06 2.13 3.58
N PHE A 162 -8.48 2.24 4.76
CA PHE A 162 -9.24 2.29 6.01
C PHE A 162 -9.68 3.70 6.34
N ASP A 163 -10.87 3.79 6.89
CA ASP A 163 -11.47 5.02 7.39
C ASP A 163 -11.32 5.09 8.90
N LEU A 164 -11.30 6.30 9.46
CA LEU A 164 -11.35 6.54 10.91
C LEU A 164 -10.27 5.76 11.70
N GLU A 165 -9.04 5.75 11.18
CA GLU A 165 -7.89 5.23 11.89
C GLU A 165 -7.48 6.21 13.00
N ASP A 166 -7.30 7.51 12.62
CA ASP A 166 -6.46 8.49 13.29
C ASP A 166 -7.23 9.42 14.25
N GLN A 167 -8.30 8.91 14.90
CA GLN A 167 -9.12 9.74 15.79
C GLN A 167 -9.03 9.36 17.28
N GLY A 168 -8.21 8.40 17.63
CA GLY A 168 -8.05 7.95 19.03
C GLY A 168 -7.58 9.06 19.97
N ASN A 169 -7.81 8.87 21.28
CA ASN A 169 -7.58 9.87 22.34
C ASN A 169 -8.40 11.17 22.19
N GLN A 170 -9.38 11.20 21.27
CA GLN A 170 -10.39 12.26 21.22
C GLN A 170 -11.66 11.79 21.93
N GLU A 171 -12.41 12.72 22.54
CA GLU A 171 -13.64 12.36 23.26
C GLU A 171 -14.67 11.70 22.32
N GLY A 172 -15.06 10.47 22.65
CA GLY A 172 -16.01 9.67 21.86
C GLY A 172 -15.38 8.87 20.71
N TRP A 173 -14.06 8.91 20.53
CA TRP A 173 -13.36 8.22 19.46
C TRP A 173 -12.37 7.16 19.98
N GLU A 174 -12.14 6.16 19.17
CA GLU A 174 -11.04 5.18 19.32
C GLU A 174 -10.20 5.14 18.06
N TRP A 175 -9.01 4.54 18.16
CA TRP A 175 -8.11 4.26 17.04
C TRP A 175 -8.64 3.15 16.15
N ILE A 176 -8.23 3.12 14.88
CA ILE A 176 -8.34 1.97 13.97
C ILE A 176 -9.78 1.46 13.79
N LEU A 177 -10.79 2.35 13.79
CA LEU A 177 -12.20 1.94 13.70
C LEU A 177 -12.50 1.25 12.37
N GLY A 178 -11.90 1.72 11.27
CA GLY A 178 -12.08 1.17 9.93
C GLY A 178 -11.53 -0.23 9.77
N SER A 179 -10.28 -0.45 10.17
CA SER A 179 -9.66 -1.78 10.08
C SER A 179 -10.31 -2.79 11.01
N ARG A 180 -10.78 -2.38 12.19
CA ARG A 180 -11.60 -3.25 13.05
C ARG A 180 -12.90 -3.66 12.39
N ALA A 181 -13.62 -2.71 11.77
CA ALA A 181 -14.84 -3.01 11.03
C ALA A 181 -14.59 -3.95 9.86
N PHE A 182 -13.51 -3.70 9.12
CA PHE A 182 -13.11 -4.54 8.00
C PHE A 182 -12.72 -5.96 8.45
N ALA A 183 -11.82 -6.08 9.42
CA ALA A 183 -11.38 -7.38 9.93
C ALA A 183 -12.54 -8.21 10.50
N ASP A 184 -13.53 -7.57 11.16
CA ASP A 184 -14.71 -8.25 11.68
C ASP A 184 -15.63 -8.79 10.58
N SER A 185 -15.62 -8.18 9.40
CA SER A 185 -16.43 -8.57 8.25
C SER A 185 -15.81 -9.66 7.37
N LEU A 186 -14.53 -10.00 7.59
CA LEU A 186 -13.85 -10.98 6.75
C LEU A 186 -14.46 -12.39 6.87
N GLU A 187 -14.85 -12.96 5.74
CA GLU A 187 -15.36 -14.33 5.62
C GLU A 187 -14.25 -15.37 5.39
N GLY A 188 -13.03 -15.09 5.78
CA GLY A 188 -11.88 -15.99 5.62
C GLY A 188 -10.64 -15.42 6.27
N LYS A 189 -9.50 -16.09 6.04
CA LYS A 189 -8.22 -15.64 6.53
C LYS A 189 -7.28 -15.40 5.35
N PRO A 190 -6.86 -14.17 5.09
CA PRO A 190 -5.78 -13.91 4.15
C PRO A 190 -4.48 -14.57 4.62
N ASP A 191 -3.62 -14.94 3.68
CA ASP A 191 -2.31 -15.51 3.97
C ASP A 191 -1.36 -14.48 4.58
N ALA A 192 -1.56 -13.20 4.27
CA ALA A 192 -0.78 -12.09 4.81
C ALA A 192 -1.54 -10.77 4.71
N VAL A 193 -1.31 -9.89 5.69
CA VAL A 193 -1.74 -8.49 5.68
C VAL A 193 -0.52 -7.60 5.90
N VAL A 194 -0.35 -6.60 5.06
CA VAL A 194 0.72 -5.60 5.17
C VAL A 194 0.09 -4.23 5.27
N ILE A 195 0.25 -3.60 6.41
CA ILE A 195 -0.16 -2.20 6.62
C ILE A 195 1.03 -1.30 6.31
N ILE A 196 0.76 -0.16 5.70
CA ILE A 196 1.76 0.87 5.43
C ILE A 196 1.25 2.20 5.95
N ASP A 197 1.96 2.76 6.89
CA ASP A 197 1.64 4.03 7.51
C ASP A 197 2.89 4.91 7.67
N MET A 198 2.73 6.22 7.51
CA MET A 198 3.80 7.23 7.61
C MET A 198 5.10 6.86 6.87
N ILE A 199 4.98 6.30 5.65
CA ILE A 199 6.11 5.75 4.89
C ILE A 199 6.72 6.74 3.89
N GLY A 200 6.35 8.00 3.96
CA GLY A 200 6.79 9.04 3.03
C GLY A 200 7.86 9.97 3.57
N ASP A 201 8.27 9.89 4.84
CA ASP A 201 9.27 10.79 5.43
C ASP A 201 10.52 10.88 4.55
N ALA A 202 11.02 12.10 4.34
CA ALA A 202 12.26 12.33 3.59
C ALA A 202 13.50 11.70 4.28
N ASP A 203 13.44 11.47 5.59
CA ASP A 203 14.45 10.75 6.39
C ASP A 203 13.91 9.41 6.91
N LEU A 204 13.41 8.58 5.99
CA LEU A 204 12.68 7.34 6.26
C LEU A 204 13.50 6.32 7.05
N ASN A 205 12.97 5.89 8.21
CA ASN A 205 13.58 4.94 9.13
C ASN A 205 12.58 3.87 9.61
N LEU A 206 12.56 2.72 8.96
CA LEU A 206 11.62 1.64 9.24
C LEU A 206 12.23 0.63 10.20
N TYR A 207 11.79 0.65 11.43
CA TYR A 207 12.11 -0.37 12.42
C TYR A 207 11.07 -1.50 12.40
N ARG A 208 11.44 -2.66 12.91
CA ARG A 208 10.47 -3.74 13.14
C ARG A 208 9.52 -3.33 14.26
N GLU A 209 8.23 -3.44 13.99
CA GLU A 209 7.18 -3.24 14.98
C GLU A 209 6.98 -4.54 15.78
N ALA A 210 6.80 -4.45 17.09
CA ALA A 210 6.90 -5.57 18.02
C ALA A 210 5.70 -6.53 17.98
N ASN A 211 4.51 -6.07 17.57
CA ASN A 211 3.30 -6.89 17.46
C ASN A 211 3.17 -7.59 16.10
N SER A 212 3.94 -7.13 15.12
CA SER A 212 3.96 -7.64 13.76
C SER A 212 4.37 -9.11 13.68
N ASP A 213 3.77 -9.87 12.75
CA ASP A 213 4.13 -11.28 12.53
C ASP A 213 5.62 -11.41 12.16
N PRO A 214 6.42 -12.17 12.94
CA PRO A 214 7.86 -12.23 12.74
C PRO A 214 8.27 -12.83 11.41
N GLN A 215 7.51 -13.82 10.89
CA GLN A 215 7.87 -14.53 9.66
C GLN A 215 7.59 -13.64 8.44
N LEU A 216 6.46 -12.95 8.43
CA LEU A 216 6.14 -12.00 7.37
C LEU A 216 7.09 -10.80 7.40
N THR A 217 7.45 -10.31 8.60
CA THR A 217 8.46 -9.26 8.78
C THR A 217 9.82 -9.70 8.22
N ASP A 218 10.27 -10.93 8.54
CA ASP A 218 11.53 -11.47 8.00
C ASP A 218 11.52 -11.55 6.46
N GLN A 219 10.38 -11.90 5.88
CA GLN A 219 10.19 -11.93 4.42
C GLN A 219 10.37 -10.54 3.80
N ILE A 220 9.68 -9.53 4.32
CA ILE A 220 9.70 -8.17 3.76
C ILE A 220 11.07 -7.50 3.98
N TRP A 221 11.63 -7.59 5.21
CA TRP A 221 12.96 -7.02 5.51
C TRP A 221 14.07 -7.73 4.73
N GLY A 222 13.99 -9.06 4.57
CA GLY A 222 14.94 -9.81 3.74
C GLY A 222 14.88 -9.40 2.27
N LEU A 223 13.68 -9.17 1.74
CA LEU A 223 13.50 -8.67 0.39
C LEU A 223 14.03 -7.23 0.23
N ALA A 224 13.81 -6.38 1.21
CA ALA A 224 14.34 -5.02 1.22
C ALA A 224 15.89 -5.02 1.23
N ASP A 225 16.51 -5.93 1.99
CA ASP A 225 17.98 -6.12 1.98
C ASP A 225 18.48 -6.58 0.60
N GLU A 226 17.82 -7.57 -0.03
CA GLU A 226 18.14 -8.00 -1.41
C GLU A 226 18.06 -6.85 -2.43
N LEU A 227 17.16 -5.90 -2.22
CA LEU A 227 16.99 -4.72 -3.08
C LEU A 227 17.93 -3.58 -2.71
N GLY A 228 18.76 -3.72 -1.67
CA GLY A 228 19.76 -2.74 -1.23
C GLY A 228 19.20 -1.66 -0.29
N TYR A 229 18.08 -1.90 0.38
CA TYR A 229 17.41 -0.96 1.28
C TYR A 229 17.60 -1.25 2.77
N SER A 230 18.59 -2.05 3.15
CA SER A 230 18.87 -2.42 4.55
C SER A 230 19.19 -1.23 5.47
N SER A 231 19.62 -0.09 4.92
CA SER A 231 19.81 1.14 5.68
C SER A 231 18.52 1.85 6.06
N ILE A 232 17.42 1.54 5.36
CA ILE A 232 16.07 2.09 5.59
C ILE A 232 15.24 1.08 6.38
N PHE A 233 15.24 -0.19 5.95
CA PHE A 233 14.59 -1.30 6.67
C PHE A 233 15.51 -1.83 7.76
N ILE A 234 15.50 -1.15 8.90
CA ILE A 234 16.42 -1.40 10.03
C ILE A 234 16.00 -2.68 10.76
N ASN A 235 16.88 -3.68 10.77
CA ASN A 235 16.60 -4.97 11.38
C ASN A 235 16.74 -4.94 12.92
N SER A 236 15.90 -4.13 13.56
CA SER A 236 15.84 -3.97 15.02
C SER A 236 14.41 -3.67 15.43
N VAL A 237 13.90 -4.32 16.46
CA VAL A 237 12.61 -4.01 17.06
C VAL A 237 12.75 -2.75 17.89
N LYS A 238 11.85 -1.77 17.67
CA LYS A 238 11.91 -0.49 18.39
C LYS A 238 10.58 -0.09 19.01
N PHE A 239 9.47 -0.26 18.31
CA PHE A 239 8.16 0.21 18.73
C PHE A 239 7.18 -0.95 18.93
N SER A 240 6.15 -0.71 19.73
CA SER A 240 4.95 -1.53 19.86
C SER A 240 3.77 -0.57 19.71
N ILE A 241 3.11 -0.63 18.57
CA ILE A 241 2.17 0.39 18.11
C ILE A 241 0.76 -0.20 18.05
N LEU A 242 -0.24 0.61 18.38
CA LEU A 242 -1.63 0.30 18.13
C LEU A 242 -1.97 0.88 16.76
N ASP A 243 -2.09 0.02 15.75
CA ASP A 243 -2.33 0.40 14.36
C ASP A 243 -3.18 -0.65 13.63
N ASP A 244 -3.55 -0.38 12.39
CA ASP A 244 -4.47 -1.12 11.52
C ASP A 244 -4.11 -2.60 11.32
N HIS A 245 -2.88 -3.03 11.62
CA HIS A 245 -2.48 -4.44 11.59
C HIS A 245 -3.04 -5.26 12.76
N LEU A 246 -3.28 -4.63 13.93
CA LEU A 246 -3.67 -5.35 15.15
C LEU A 246 -4.98 -6.12 15.04
N PRO A 247 -6.07 -5.62 14.44
CA PRO A 247 -7.31 -6.37 14.31
C PRO A 247 -7.13 -7.71 13.58
N PHE A 248 -6.16 -7.81 12.69
CA PHE A 248 -5.84 -9.05 11.98
C PHE A 248 -5.02 -9.99 12.84
N ILE A 249 -4.03 -9.50 13.57
CA ILE A 249 -3.24 -10.28 14.56
C ILE A 249 -4.19 -10.88 15.62
N GLU A 250 -5.12 -10.11 16.16
CA GLU A 250 -6.13 -10.55 17.14
C GLU A 250 -6.98 -11.74 16.61
N LYS A 251 -7.16 -11.83 15.27
CA LYS A 251 -7.86 -12.93 14.60
C LYS A 251 -6.94 -14.09 14.19
N GLY A 252 -5.65 -14.02 14.53
CA GLY A 252 -4.65 -15.03 14.16
C GLY A 252 -4.38 -15.05 12.65
N ILE A 253 -4.39 -13.87 12.02
CA ILE A 253 -3.99 -13.64 10.64
C ILE A 253 -2.59 -13.02 10.66
N PRO A 254 -1.61 -13.54 9.91
CA PRO A 254 -0.30 -12.92 9.82
C PRO A 254 -0.40 -11.49 9.29
N ALA A 255 -0.02 -10.52 10.10
CA ALA A 255 -0.05 -9.11 9.71
C ALA A 255 1.20 -8.38 10.19
N ILE A 256 1.64 -7.38 9.43
CA ILE A 256 2.74 -6.49 9.80
C ILE A 256 2.36 -5.04 9.56
N ASP A 257 3.03 -4.19 10.29
CA ASP A 257 3.01 -2.75 10.10
C ASP A 257 4.38 -2.28 9.62
N ILE A 258 4.40 -1.60 8.47
CA ILE A 258 5.56 -0.91 7.92
C ILE A 258 5.35 0.57 8.18
N ILE A 259 5.96 1.06 9.25
CA ILE A 259 5.72 2.41 9.75
C ILE A 259 7.03 3.12 10.14
N ASP A 260 7.13 4.41 9.82
CA ASP A 260 8.15 5.29 10.39
C ASP A 260 7.60 6.08 11.57
N PHE A 261 7.69 5.47 12.76
CA PHE A 261 7.23 6.12 13.99
C PHE A 261 8.28 7.07 14.61
N ASP A 262 9.36 7.32 13.91
CA ASP A 262 10.34 8.38 14.24
C ASP A 262 10.01 9.72 13.57
N TYR A 263 8.96 9.76 12.74
CA TYR A 263 8.53 10.95 12.00
C TYR A 263 8.26 12.14 12.93
N PRO A 264 9.05 13.24 12.84
CA PRO A 264 9.01 14.31 13.84
C PRO A 264 7.80 15.23 13.72
N TYR A 265 7.02 15.12 12.64
CA TYR A 265 5.84 15.94 12.37
C TYR A 265 4.52 15.21 12.63
N TRP A 266 4.59 13.97 13.17
CA TRP A 266 3.42 13.19 13.55
C TRP A 266 2.47 14.00 14.43
N HIS A 267 1.19 14.08 14.05
CA HIS A 267 0.13 14.82 14.72
C HIS A 267 0.44 16.31 14.96
N THR A 268 1.15 16.94 14.02
CA THR A 268 1.41 18.38 14.04
C THR A 268 0.84 19.04 12.78
N VAL A 269 0.63 20.37 12.84
CA VAL A 269 0.24 21.15 11.65
C VAL A 269 1.33 21.18 10.57
N GLN A 270 2.52 20.65 10.87
CA GLN A 270 3.65 20.60 9.96
C GLN A 270 3.69 19.31 9.13
N ASP A 271 2.78 18.36 9.34
CA ASP A 271 2.66 17.20 8.44
C ASP A 271 2.08 17.63 7.09
N THR A 272 2.95 18.14 6.26
CA THR A 272 2.68 18.76 4.96
C THR A 272 3.50 18.10 3.85
N ALA A 273 3.08 18.23 2.59
CA ALA A 273 3.65 17.50 1.47
C ALA A 273 5.17 17.73 1.26
N ASP A 274 5.73 18.86 1.72
CA ASP A 274 7.17 19.12 1.69
C ASP A 274 8.01 18.25 2.64
N LYS A 275 7.38 17.50 3.54
CA LYS A 275 8.02 16.51 4.40
C LYS A 275 8.10 15.13 3.75
N VAL A 276 7.27 14.89 2.74
CA VAL A 276 7.21 13.62 2.01
C VAL A 276 8.20 13.62 0.84
N SER A 277 8.86 12.49 0.62
CA SER A 277 9.83 12.28 -0.46
C SER A 277 9.31 11.24 -1.46
N ALA A 278 9.37 11.57 -2.75
CA ALA A 278 9.11 10.59 -3.81
C ALA A 278 10.06 9.39 -3.73
N GLN A 279 11.29 9.58 -3.25
CA GLN A 279 12.27 8.51 -3.08
C GLN A 279 11.83 7.52 -1.98
N SER A 280 11.27 8.00 -0.87
CA SER A 280 10.76 7.15 0.20
C SER A 280 9.58 6.32 -0.29
N LEU A 281 8.63 6.93 -1.00
CA LEU A 281 7.52 6.22 -1.63
C LEU A 281 8.01 5.17 -2.65
N GLU A 282 9.11 5.45 -3.40
CA GLU A 282 9.72 4.49 -4.32
C GLU A 282 10.26 3.25 -3.60
N VAL A 283 10.94 3.44 -2.48
CA VAL A 283 11.52 2.33 -1.70
C VAL A 283 10.44 1.36 -1.27
N ILE A 284 9.37 1.85 -0.67
CA ILE A 284 8.24 1.03 -0.22
C ILE A 284 7.54 0.37 -1.41
N GLY A 285 7.21 1.16 -2.42
CA GLY A 285 6.54 0.67 -3.62
C GLY A 285 7.32 -0.43 -4.32
N ARG A 286 8.65 -0.31 -4.44
CA ARG A 286 9.51 -1.34 -5.05
C ARG A 286 9.57 -2.62 -4.23
N VAL A 287 9.68 -2.53 -2.92
CA VAL A 287 9.67 -3.71 -2.04
C VAL A 287 8.35 -4.45 -2.17
N LEU A 288 7.22 -3.76 -2.02
CA LEU A 288 5.89 -4.37 -2.09
C LEU A 288 5.54 -4.87 -3.50
N HIS A 289 5.88 -4.11 -4.55
CA HIS A 289 5.69 -4.57 -5.93
C HIS A 289 6.46 -5.86 -6.20
N THR A 290 7.73 -5.93 -5.77
CA THR A 290 8.56 -7.12 -5.93
C THR A 290 8.01 -8.29 -5.12
N TRP A 291 7.54 -8.06 -3.89
CA TRP A 291 6.94 -9.09 -3.05
C TRP A 291 5.66 -9.68 -3.67
N LEU A 292 4.83 -8.84 -4.30
CA LEU A 292 3.58 -9.25 -4.93
C LEU A 292 3.76 -9.97 -6.28
N THR A 293 4.89 -9.77 -6.95
CA THR A 293 5.13 -10.30 -8.31
C THR A 293 6.11 -11.48 -8.36
N ARG A 294 6.74 -11.85 -7.23
CA ARG A 294 7.55 -13.07 -7.04
C ARG A 294 6.65 -14.22 -6.58
#